data_2db1c13cf2f314b13f8ce425ce2724fd
#
_entry.id   2db1c13cf2f314b13f8ce425ce2724fd
#
_cell.length_a   1.000
_cell.length_b   1.000
_cell.length_c   1.000
_cell.angle_alpha   90.00
_cell.angle_beta   90.00
_cell.angle_gamma   90.00
#
_symmetry.space_group_name_H-M   'P 1'
#
loop_
_entity.id
_entity.type
_entity.pdbx_description
1 polymer ?
#
loop_
_entity_poly.entity_id
_entity_poly.type
_entity_poly.pdbx_seq_one_letter_code
_entity_poly.pdbx_strand_id
1 'polypeptide(L)'
;MKNEIINLAQNLIRRPSISPDDQGCQQMIAERLAKLGFDIEWMNFGETTNLWAKHGSSKPLVAFAGHTDVVPTGDESQWQYPPFSAEIIGDILYGRGAADMKGSLASMIVAAEEYINANPNHKGTIAFLITSDEEAAAKDGTTKVVDVLMARGELIDYCMVGEPSSSQTLGDIVKNGRRGSITGNLYIQGIQGHVAYPHLAENPVHKAAPFLTELTQYQWDKGNEFFPPTSLQIANIQAGTGSNNVIPGELYVQFNLRYCTEVTDEIIKNKVAEMLQKHGLNHHIDWNLSGKPFLTKPNKLVKAVVDSLEQIVGITPKLDTGGGTSDARFIALMGGEVVELGPLNTTIHKVNECVSVHDLVTLGEVYNQMLVNLLD
;
A
#
# COMPACT_ATOMS: atom_id res chain seq x y z
N MET A 1 6.91 0.36 27.39
CA MET A 1 6.22 0.05 26.12
C MET A 1 4.78 0.57 26.07
N LYS A 2 3.76 0.05 26.82
CA LYS A 2 2.31 0.41 26.64
C LYS A 2 2.05 1.92 26.60
N ASN A 3 2.40 2.67 27.63
CA ASN A 3 2.11 4.11 27.71
C ASN A 3 2.82 4.91 26.60
N GLU A 4 4.02 4.48 26.19
CA GLU A 4 4.79 5.14 25.14
C GLU A 4 4.13 4.96 23.78
N ILE A 5 3.64 3.73 23.45
CA ILE A 5 2.90 3.47 22.21
C ILE A 5 1.64 4.31 22.16
N ILE A 6 0.83 4.30 23.23
CA ILE A 6 -0.42 5.06 23.30
C ILE A 6 -0.16 6.56 23.13
N ASN A 7 0.79 7.11 23.88
CA ASN A 7 1.11 8.53 23.83
C ASN A 7 1.61 8.95 22.44
N LEU A 8 2.46 8.14 21.81
CA LEU A 8 2.97 8.43 20.47
C LEU A 8 1.86 8.33 19.43
N ALA A 9 1.04 7.27 19.45
CA ALA A 9 -0.09 7.11 18.55
C ALA A 9 -1.08 8.29 18.64
N GLN A 10 -1.47 8.69 19.86
CA GLN A 10 -2.34 9.84 20.07
C GLN A 10 -1.73 11.15 19.54
N ASN A 11 -0.43 11.38 19.75
CA ASN A 11 0.25 12.57 19.28
C ASN A 11 0.37 12.60 17.74
N LEU A 12 0.54 11.44 17.08
CA LEU A 12 0.52 11.32 15.62
C LEU A 12 -0.89 11.58 15.08
N ILE A 13 -1.92 10.96 15.66
CA ILE A 13 -3.31 11.10 15.20
C ILE A 13 -3.80 12.55 15.33
N ARG A 14 -3.42 13.27 16.39
CA ARG A 14 -3.79 14.68 16.60
C ARG A 14 -3.22 15.65 15.55
N ARG A 15 -2.35 15.19 14.66
CA ARG A 15 -1.85 15.94 13.52
C ARG A 15 -2.66 15.58 12.27
N PRO A 16 -3.43 16.52 11.70
CA PRO A 16 -4.31 16.25 10.55
C PRO A 16 -3.50 16.21 9.25
N SER A 17 -2.63 15.21 9.13
CA SER A 17 -1.71 15.02 8.02
C SER A 17 -2.39 14.37 6.80
N ILE A 18 -3.38 15.08 6.22
CA ILE A 18 -4.04 14.62 4.99
C ILE A 18 -3.04 14.72 3.83
N SER A 19 -2.88 13.62 3.09
CA SER A 19 -1.89 13.50 2.00
C SER A 19 -1.85 14.72 1.07
N PRO A 20 -0.70 15.23 0.71
CA PRO A 20 0.65 14.79 1.10
C PRO A 20 1.24 15.56 2.31
N ASP A 21 0.43 16.29 3.07
CA ASP A 21 0.88 17.15 4.16
C ASP A 21 1.22 16.31 5.43
N ASP A 22 2.47 16.36 5.90
CA ASP A 22 2.94 15.62 7.07
C ASP A 22 2.51 16.22 8.42
N GLN A 23 2.19 17.50 8.48
CA GLN A 23 1.81 18.22 9.71
C GLN A 23 2.81 18.05 10.88
N GLY A 24 4.11 17.80 10.58
CA GLY A 24 5.16 17.63 11.57
C GLY A 24 5.16 16.26 12.29
N CYS A 25 4.47 15.26 11.75
CA CYS A 25 4.52 13.89 12.25
C CYS A 25 5.95 13.33 12.18
N GLN A 26 6.59 13.44 11.02
CA GLN A 26 7.95 12.91 10.82
C GLN A 26 8.99 13.70 11.61
N GLN A 27 8.80 15.01 11.80
CA GLN A 27 9.68 15.80 12.66
C GLN A 27 9.67 15.28 14.10
N MET A 28 8.50 14.99 14.66
CA MET A 28 8.36 14.42 16.00
C MET A 28 9.02 13.04 16.11
N ILE A 29 8.87 12.20 15.08
CA ILE A 29 9.52 10.88 15.02
C ILE A 29 11.04 11.04 14.94
N ALA A 30 11.55 11.91 14.07
CA ALA A 30 12.98 12.16 13.90
C ALA A 30 13.64 12.64 15.20
N GLU A 31 13.00 13.58 15.91
CA GLU A 31 13.48 14.06 17.22
C GLU A 31 13.55 12.95 18.28
N ARG A 32 12.62 11.99 18.22
CA ARG A 32 12.58 10.84 19.11
C ARG A 32 13.70 9.84 18.76
N LEU A 33 13.85 9.50 17.48
CA LEU A 33 14.88 8.58 16.98
C LEU A 33 16.30 9.15 17.17
N ALA A 34 16.50 10.46 16.96
CA ALA A 34 17.77 11.12 17.16
C ALA A 34 18.30 11.00 18.62
N LYS A 35 17.40 10.99 19.61
CA LYS A 35 17.79 10.79 21.04
C LYS A 35 18.34 9.39 21.31
N LEU A 36 18.02 8.42 20.46
CA LEU A 36 18.54 7.05 20.51
C LEU A 36 19.80 6.86 19.68
N GLY A 37 20.28 7.90 19.01
CA GLY A 37 21.48 7.85 18.18
C GLY A 37 21.24 7.45 16.74
N PHE A 38 20.02 7.55 16.24
CA PHE A 38 19.79 7.39 14.82
C PHE A 38 20.38 8.56 14.02
N ASP A 39 21.01 8.24 12.90
CA ASP A 39 21.35 9.18 11.84
C ASP A 39 20.08 9.54 11.07
N ILE A 40 19.73 10.82 11.04
CA ILE A 40 18.49 11.34 10.44
C ILE A 40 18.80 11.96 9.08
N GLU A 41 18.13 11.49 8.03
CA GLU A 41 18.23 12.03 6.69
C GLU A 41 16.83 12.38 6.14
N TRP A 42 16.68 13.66 5.72
CA TRP A 42 15.46 14.14 5.08
C TRP A 42 15.61 14.01 3.56
N MET A 43 14.67 13.31 2.93
CA MET A 43 14.62 13.10 1.48
C MET A 43 13.31 13.67 0.92
N ASN A 44 13.16 14.99 0.93
CA ASN A 44 11.93 15.64 0.48
C ASN A 44 11.91 15.78 -1.05
N PHE A 45 10.78 15.42 -1.66
CA PHE A 45 10.54 15.55 -3.09
C PHE A 45 9.18 16.21 -3.30
N GLY A 46 9.12 17.27 -4.14
CA GLY A 46 7.90 18.04 -4.32
C GLY A 46 7.35 18.57 -2.99
N GLU A 47 6.10 18.25 -2.70
CA GLU A 47 5.42 18.60 -1.45
C GLU A 47 5.50 17.49 -0.39
N THR A 48 6.09 16.33 -0.74
CA THR A 48 6.17 15.15 0.11
C THR A 48 7.36 15.21 1.04
N THR A 49 7.13 14.95 2.31
CA THR A 49 8.18 14.77 3.32
C THR A 49 8.53 13.29 3.43
N ASN A 50 9.82 12.98 3.36
CA ASN A 50 10.30 11.62 3.58
C ASN A 50 11.46 11.62 4.59
N LEU A 51 11.40 10.67 5.51
CA LEU A 51 12.40 10.44 6.54
C LEU A 51 13.10 9.10 6.30
N TRP A 52 14.41 9.13 6.19
CA TRP A 52 15.26 7.96 6.31
C TRP A 52 16.10 8.08 7.59
N ALA A 53 15.92 7.15 8.51
CA ALA A 53 16.65 7.17 9.78
C ALA A 53 17.31 5.82 10.02
N LYS A 54 18.60 5.81 10.48
CA LYS A 54 19.37 4.58 10.70
C LYS A 54 20.08 4.57 12.04
N HIS A 55 20.11 3.39 12.67
CA HIS A 55 20.94 3.08 13.83
C HIS A 55 21.79 1.84 13.56
N GLY A 56 23.10 1.96 13.64
CA GLY A 56 24.06 0.93 13.24
C GLY A 56 24.57 1.10 11.80
N SER A 57 25.54 0.28 11.41
CA SER A 57 26.24 0.40 10.10
C SER A 57 26.62 -0.94 9.48
N SER A 58 26.16 -2.04 10.04
CA SER A 58 26.48 -3.40 9.55
C SER A 58 25.23 -4.10 8.96
N LYS A 59 25.48 -5.18 8.23
CA LYS A 59 24.41 -6.07 7.76
C LYS A 59 23.99 -7.06 8.86
N PRO A 60 22.73 -7.53 8.86
CA PRO A 60 21.68 -7.15 7.94
C PRO A 60 21.11 -5.75 8.25
N LEU A 61 20.57 -5.07 7.23
CA LEU A 61 19.78 -3.87 7.39
C LEU A 61 18.29 -4.26 7.48
N VAL A 62 17.71 -4.05 8.66
CA VAL A 62 16.30 -4.29 8.97
C VAL A 62 15.58 -2.94 8.98
N ALA A 63 14.65 -2.74 8.09
CA ALA A 63 13.87 -1.51 8.01
C ALA A 63 12.43 -1.71 8.47
N PHE A 64 11.91 -0.74 9.20
CA PHE A 64 10.49 -0.48 9.35
C PHE A 64 10.07 0.56 8.32
N ALA A 65 8.98 0.30 7.59
CA ALA A 65 8.46 1.26 6.62
C ALA A 65 6.98 1.56 6.87
N GLY A 66 6.59 2.78 6.55
CA GLY A 66 5.21 3.23 6.70
C GLY A 66 5.03 4.69 6.34
N HIS A 67 3.81 5.17 6.55
CA HIS A 67 3.42 6.53 6.19
C HIS A 67 2.81 7.30 7.36
N THR A 68 2.92 8.62 7.31
CA THR A 68 2.32 9.54 8.28
C THR A 68 1.09 10.23 7.76
N ASP A 69 0.93 10.25 6.44
CA ASP A 69 -0.25 10.81 5.80
C ASP A 69 -1.49 9.92 5.97
N VAL A 70 -2.64 10.50 5.75
CA VAL A 70 -3.94 9.84 5.90
C VAL A 70 -4.89 10.30 4.80
N VAL A 71 -5.86 9.45 4.43
CA VAL A 71 -6.96 9.86 3.54
C VAL A 71 -7.85 10.93 4.18
N PRO A 72 -8.58 11.74 3.39
CA PRO A 72 -9.57 12.68 3.90
C PRO A 72 -10.58 12.03 4.86
N THR A 73 -11.04 12.81 5.83
CA THR A 73 -11.97 12.35 6.88
C THR A 73 -13.38 12.08 6.38
N GLY A 74 -13.74 12.65 5.23
CA GLY A 74 -15.11 12.70 4.76
C GLY A 74 -15.96 13.69 5.56
N ASP A 75 -17.24 13.40 5.70
CA ASP A 75 -18.17 14.23 6.48
C ASP A 75 -17.94 14.04 7.99
N GLU A 76 -17.30 15.03 8.62
CA GLU A 76 -16.94 14.97 10.05
C GLU A 76 -18.15 14.94 10.98
N SER A 77 -19.33 15.35 10.52
CA SER A 77 -20.57 15.25 11.31
C SER A 77 -21.04 13.82 11.56
N GLN A 78 -20.53 12.86 10.79
CA GLN A 78 -20.80 11.44 10.95
C GLN A 78 -19.85 10.73 11.92
N TRP A 79 -18.78 11.41 12.35
CA TRP A 79 -17.84 10.85 13.30
C TRP A 79 -18.39 10.91 14.73
N GLN A 80 -18.32 9.80 15.45
CA GLN A 80 -18.72 9.72 16.86
C GLN A 80 -17.78 10.55 17.75
N TYR A 81 -16.49 10.55 17.40
CA TYR A 81 -15.43 11.35 18.02
C TYR A 81 -14.70 12.11 16.91
N PRO A 82 -14.33 13.39 17.10
CA PRO A 82 -13.65 14.14 16.05
C PRO A 82 -12.42 13.37 15.50
N PRO A 83 -12.21 13.32 14.17
CA PRO A 83 -11.25 12.39 13.53
C PRO A 83 -9.80 12.56 13.98
N PHE A 84 -9.44 13.73 14.53
CA PHE A 84 -8.09 14.01 15.02
C PHE A 84 -8.05 14.27 16.54
N SER A 85 -9.09 13.88 17.29
CA SER A 85 -9.09 14.01 18.76
C SER A 85 -8.26 12.94 19.46
N ALA A 86 -8.08 11.77 18.82
CA ALA A 86 -7.39 10.60 19.38
C ALA A 86 -7.98 10.15 20.73
N GLU A 87 -9.31 10.07 20.79
CA GLU A 87 -10.04 9.63 21.99
C GLU A 87 -9.86 8.14 22.24
N ILE A 88 -9.69 7.78 23.52
CA ILE A 88 -9.67 6.38 23.94
C ILE A 88 -10.90 6.09 24.77
N ILE A 89 -11.73 5.17 24.31
CA ILE A 89 -12.94 4.74 25.02
C ILE A 89 -12.82 3.24 25.30
N GLY A 90 -12.69 2.89 26.56
CA GLY A 90 -12.35 1.52 26.95
C GLY A 90 -10.96 1.13 26.45
N ASP A 91 -10.91 0.16 25.54
CA ASP A 91 -9.67 -0.29 24.88
C ASP A 91 -9.54 0.18 23.43
N ILE A 92 -10.40 1.08 22.97
CA ILE A 92 -10.43 1.50 21.56
C ILE A 92 -9.93 2.93 21.42
N LEU A 93 -8.91 3.13 20.60
CA LEU A 93 -8.37 4.42 20.16
C LEU A 93 -9.04 4.81 18.85
N TYR A 94 -9.80 5.92 18.85
CA TYR A 94 -10.50 6.45 17.69
C TYR A 94 -9.71 7.57 17.04
N GLY A 95 -9.70 7.56 15.71
CA GLY A 95 -9.16 8.66 14.91
C GLY A 95 -8.74 8.22 13.50
N ARG A 96 -8.72 9.17 12.58
CA ARG A 96 -8.18 8.95 11.24
C ARG A 96 -6.68 8.65 11.31
N GLY A 97 -6.26 7.54 10.69
CA GLY A 97 -4.90 7.05 10.77
C GLY A 97 -4.63 6.16 12.01
N ALA A 98 -5.63 5.89 12.85
CA ALA A 98 -5.44 5.04 14.03
C ALA A 98 -5.05 3.62 13.64
N ALA A 99 -5.72 3.04 12.66
CA ALA A 99 -5.41 1.73 12.09
C ALA A 99 -4.47 1.83 10.89
N ASP A 100 -4.61 2.87 10.05
CA ASP A 100 -3.90 3.09 8.80
C ASP A 100 -3.15 4.43 8.76
N MET A 101 -1.82 4.47 9.14
CA MET A 101 -1.12 3.43 9.89
C MET A 101 -0.32 4.02 11.07
N LYS A 102 -0.75 5.18 11.60
CA LYS A 102 -0.05 5.89 12.71
C LYS A 102 0.07 5.04 13.98
N GLY A 103 -0.93 4.15 14.23
CA GLY A 103 -0.86 3.20 15.34
C GLY A 103 0.31 2.23 15.20
N SER A 104 0.46 1.63 14.01
CA SER A 104 1.60 0.75 13.70
C SER A 104 2.93 1.47 13.79
N LEU A 105 3.03 2.71 13.27
CA LEU A 105 4.24 3.52 13.39
C LEU A 105 4.65 3.71 14.86
N ALA A 106 3.69 4.02 15.73
CA ALA A 106 3.97 4.16 17.17
C ALA A 106 4.49 2.86 17.76
N SER A 107 3.90 1.71 17.38
CA SER A 107 4.34 0.39 17.85
C SER A 107 5.74 0.04 17.35
N MET A 108 6.06 0.31 16.07
CA MET A 108 7.38 0.08 15.48
C MET A 108 8.48 0.90 16.16
N ILE A 109 8.23 2.20 16.37
CA ILE A 109 9.20 3.12 16.95
C ILE A 109 9.51 2.69 18.38
N VAL A 110 8.49 2.43 19.19
CA VAL A 110 8.69 2.01 20.59
C VAL A 110 9.32 0.62 20.67
N ALA A 111 8.98 -0.30 19.74
CA ALA A 111 9.64 -1.60 19.67
C ALA A 111 11.15 -1.48 19.40
N ALA A 112 11.54 -0.62 18.46
CA ALA A 112 12.96 -0.36 18.19
C ALA A 112 13.68 0.30 19.38
N GLU A 113 13.02 1.23 20.09
CA GLU A 113 13.56 1.84 21.31
C GLU A 113 13.84 0.80 22.40
N GLU A 114 12.87 -0.06 22.68
CA GLU A 114 13.01 -1.12 23.67
C GLU A 114 14.12 -2.10 23.30
N TYR A 115 14.18 -2.50 22.00
CA TYR A 115 15.23 -3.40 21.53
C TYR A 115 16.62 -2.79 21.66
N ILE A 116 16.84 -1.55 21.22
CA ILE A 116 18.13 -0.87 21.27
C ILE A 116 18.58 -0.66 22.73
N ASN A 117 17.66 -0.24 23.61
CA ASN A 117 17.97 -0.06 25.03
C ASN A 117 18.36 -1.37 25.71
N ALA A 118 17.73 -2.49 25.34
CA ALA A 118 18.08 -3.81 25.86
C ALA A 118 19.38 -4.36 25.23
N ASN A 119 19.68 -3.99 23.99
CA ASN A 119 20.80 -4.51 23.19
C ASN A 119 21.67 -3.36 22.63
N PRO A 120 22.36 -2.57 23.43
CA PRO A 120 23.08 -1.38 22.97
C PRO A 120 24.24 -1.68 21.99
N ASN A 121 24.68 -2.92 21.94
CA ASN A 121 25.74 -3.40 21.06
C ASN A 121 25.20 -4.39 20.00
N HIS A 122 23.91 -4.29 19.63
CA HIS A 122 23.31 -5.18 18.64
C HIS A 122 24.08 -5.18 17.32
N LYS A 123 24.02 -6.30 16.62
CA LYS A 123 24.54 -6.42 15.25
C LYS A 123 23.50 -5.88 14.25
N GLY A 124 23.98 -5.60 13.03
CA GLY A 124 23.10 -5.12 11.97
C GLY A 124 22.76 -3.63 12.09
N THR A 125 21.84 -3.22 11.25
CA THR A 125 21.32 -1.85 11.19
C THR A 125 19.80 -1.88 11.33
N ILE A 126 19.24 -1.03 12.19
CA ILE A 126 17.80 -0.79 12.27
C ILE A 126 17.53 0.52 11.53
N ALA A 127 16.55 0.53 10.63
CA ALA A 127 16.20 1.72 9.87
C ALA A 127 14.69 2.00 9.88
N PHE A 128 14.34 3.26 9.63
CA PHE A 128 12.97 3.69 9.35
C PHE A 128 12.92 4.41 8.01
N LEU A 129 12.00 3.99 7.14
CA LEU A 129 11.61 4.67 5.91
C LEU A 129 10.18 5.13 6.08
N ILE A 130 9.98 6.43 6.20
CA ILE A 130 8.65 7.01 6.47
C ILE A 130 8.35 8.07 5.42
N THR A 131 7.16 7.99 4.81
CA THR A 131 6.68 8.93 3.80
C THR A 131 5.41 9.66 4.23
N SER A 132 5.08 10.74 3.52
CA SER A 132 3.78 11.42 3.60
C SER A 132 2.99 11.38 2.27
N ASP A 133 3.23 10.40 1.39
CA ASP A 133 2.58 10.27 0.07
C ASP A 133 2.28 8.79 -0.26
N GLU A 134 1.77 8.02 0.70
CA GLU A 134 1.30 6.65 0.43
C GLU A 134 -0.15 6.65 -0.03
N GLU A 135 -1.00 7.41 0.64
CA GLU A 135 -2.45 7.44 0.50
C GLU A 135 -2.95 8.26 -0.71
N ALA A 136 -2.05 8.89 -1.46
CA ALA A 136 -2.40 9.69 -2.63
C ALA A 136 -1.73 9.18 -3.91
N ALA A 137 -0.90 10.02 -4.54
CA ALA A 137 -0.29 9.69 -5.84
C ALA A 137 0.89 8.74 -5.75
N ALA A 138 1.53 8.60 -4.59
CA ALA A 138 2.71 7.79 -4.32
C ALA A 138 3.86 8.06 -5.31
N LYS A 139 4.03 9.33 -5.73
CA LYS A 139 5.00 9.74 -6.75
C LYS A 139 6.32 10.22 -6.17
N ASP A 140 6.21 10.95 -5.07
CA ASP A 140 7.31 11.66 -4.44
C ASP A 140 7.68 11.07 -3.06
N GLY A 141 7.03 9.97 -2.69
CA GLY A 141 7.21 9.21 -1.45
C GLY A 141 8.27 8.12 -1.55
N THR A 142 7.95 6.96 -1.03
CA THR A 142 8.82 5.77 -0.91
C THR A 142 9.51 5.41 -2.24
N THR A 143 8.85 5.56 -3.38
CA THR A 143 9.45 5.27 -4.69
C THR A 143 10.71 6.10 -4.94
N LYS A 144 10.70 7.41 -4.60
CA LYS A 144 11.87 8.29 -4.76
C LYS A 144 12.98 7.99 -3.76
N VAL A 145 12.60 7.67 -2.52
CA VAL A 145 13.56 7.25 -1.50
C VAL A 145 14.28 5.98 -1.93
N VAL A 146 13.54 4.98 -2.41
CA VAL A 146 14.09 3.73 -2.95
C VAL A 146 15.04 3.99 -4.11
N ASP A 147 14.69 4.86 -5.06
CA ASP A 147 15.57 5.23 -6.18
C ASP A 147 16.92 5.79 -5.68
N VAL A 148 16.90 6.68 -4.68
CA VAL A 148 18.11 7.26 -4.08
C VAL A 148 18.94 6.19 -3.34
N LEU A 149 18.30 5.36 -2.52
CA LEU A 149 18.97 4.31 -1.77
C LEU A 149 19.63 3.29 -2.71
N MET A 150 18.94 2.86 -3.76
CA MET A 150 19.49 1.96 -4.79
C MET A 150 20.66 2.58 -5.54
N ALA A 151 20.57 3.87 -5.92
CA ALA A 151 21.62 4.56 -6.65
C ALA A 151 22.93 4.64 -5.86
N ARG A 152 22.87 4.66 -4.53
CA ARG A 152 24.06 4.65 -3.65
C ARG A 152 24.41 3.28 -3.07
N GLY A 153 23.73 2.21 -3.53
CA GLY A 153 23.99 0.82 -3.10
C GLY A 153 23.58 0.51 -1.66
N GLU A 154 22.70 1.32 -1.08
CA GLU A 154 22.16 1.13 0.26
C GLU A 154 20.89 0.28 0.20
N LEU A 155 21.07 -1.05 0.23
CA LEU A 155 19.99 -2.00 0.05
C LEU A 155 19.45 -2.50 1.40
N ILE A 156 18.12 -2.53 1.52
CA ILE A 156 17.39 -3.10 2.65
C ILE A 156 17.40 -4.63 2.51
N ASP A 157 17.84 -5.35 3.55
CA ASP A 157 17.81 -6.82 3.54
C ASP A 157 16.44 -7.37 3.97
N TYR A 158 15.84 -6.76 5.00
CA TYR A 158 14.54 -7.13 5.57
C TYR A 158 13.70 -5.88 5.81
N CYS A 159 12.47 -5.87 5.35
CA CYS A 159 11.55 -4.76 5.59
C CYS A 159 10.21 -5.23 6.15
N MET A 160 9.81 -4.64 7.28
CA MET A 160 8.48 -4.75 7.87
C MET A 160 7.70 -3.48 7.54
N VAL A 161 6.57 -3.62 6.83
CA VAL A 161 5.63 -2.52 6.58
C VAL A 161 4.45 -2.66 7.52
N GLY A 162 4.09 -1.58 8.22
CA GLY A 162 3.06 -1.60 9.28
C GLY A 162 1.62 -1.47 8.81
N GLU A 163 1.35 -1.80 7.57
CA GLU A 163 0.01 -1.75 6.98
C GLU A 163 -1.00 -2.64 7.71
N PRO A 164 -2.27 -2.24 7.84
CA PRO A 164 -3.31 -3.01 8.50
C PRO A 164 -3.62 -4.28 7.72
N SER A 165 -2.94 -5.36 8.04
CA SER A 165 -3.05 -6.65 7.35
C SER A 165 -3.98 -7.64 8.03
N SER A 166 -4.20 -7.51 9.35
CA SER A 166 -5.03 -8.43 10.13
C SER A 166 -6.52 -8.30 9.80
N SER A 167 -7.27 -9.39 9.93
CA SER A 167 -8.66 -9.47 9.49
C SER A 167 -9.65 -9.70 10.64
N GLN A 168 -9.50 -10.75 11.43
CA GLN A 168 -10.39 -11.10 12.54
C GLN A 168 -9.72 -10.90 13.90
N THR A 169 -8.45 -11.25 13.99
CA THR A 169 -7.62 -11.10 15.18
C THR A 169 -6.25 -10.60 14.77
N LEU A 170 -5.58 -9.89 15.66
CA LEU A 170 -4.24 -9.38 15.40
C LEU A 170 -3.30 -10.51 14.96
N GLY A 171 -2.66 -10.32 13.81
CA GLY A 171 -1.66 -11.22 13.28
C GLY A 171 -2.21 -12.48 12.59
N ASP A 172 -3.53 -12.62 12.40
CA ASP A 172 -4.11 -13.75 11.67
C ASP A 172 -3.72 -13.80 10.19
N ILE A 173 -3.33 -12.66 9.62
CA ILE A 173 -2.84 -12.54 8.24
C ILE A 173 -1.54 -11.72 8.22
N VAL A 174 -0.51 -12.28 7.59
CA VAL A 174 0.72 -11.59 7.20
C VAL A 174 0.76 -11.49 5.68
N LYS A 175 0.97 -10.28 5.15
CA LYS A 175 1.13 -10.11 3.71
C LYS A 175 2.60 -10.35 3.35
N ASN A 176 2.86 -11.42 2.63
CA ASN A 176 4.20 -11.75 2.11
C ASN A 176 4.35 -11.44 0.62
N GLY A 177 3.43 -10.70 0.05
CA GLY A 177 3.42 -10.26 -1.33
C GLY A 177 2.17 -9.49 -1.67
N ARG A 178 2.17 -8.83 -2.80
CA ARG A 178 1.01 -8.10 -3.34
C ARG A 178 0.88 -8.35 -4.83
N ARG A 179 -0.37 -8.40 -5.31
CA ARG A 179 -0.65 -8.41 -6.75
C ARG A 179 -0.23 -7.09 -7.38
N GLY A 180 0.20 -7.14 -8.64
CA GLY A 180 0.35 -5.96 -9.44
C GLY A 180 -1.00 -5.30 -9.76
N SER A 181 -0.96 -4.02 -10.11
CA SER A 181 -2.12 -3.26 -10.52
C SER A 181 -1.79 -2.41 -11.74
N ILE A 182 -2.56 -2.58 -12.82
CA ILE A 182 -2.43 -1.79 -14.03
C ILE A 182 -3.81 -1.35 -14.52
N THR A 183 -3.95 -0.06 -14.86
CA THR A 183 -5.17 0.53 -15.38
C THR A 183 -4.98 0.91 -16.84
N GLY A 184 -5.91 0.52 -17.72
CA GLY A 184 -6.02 1.00 -19.09
C GLY A 184 -7.14 2.02 -19.21
N ASN A 185 -6.82 3.21 -19.73
CA ASN A 185 -7.77 4.23 -20.13
C ASN A 185 -7.88 4.18 -21.65
N LEU A 186 -8.91 3.51 -22.15
CA LEU A 186 -9.10 3.21 -23.56
C LEU A 186 -10.14 4.14 -24.17
N TYR A 187 -9.78 4.79 -25.26
CA TYR A 187 -10.62 5.64 -26.07
C TYR A 187 -10.79 5.00 -27.44
N ILE A 188 -12.03 4.67 -27.83
CA ILE A 188 -12.35 4.07 -29.13
C ILE A 188 -13.08 5.10 -29.96
N GLN A 189 -12.50 5.42 -31.13
CA GLN A 189 -12.99 6.43 -32.02
C GLN A 189 -14.05 5.84 -32.97
N GLY A 190 -15.15 6.56 -33.13
CA GLY A 190 -16.20 6.33 -34.10
C GLY A 190 -16.45 7.56 -34.98
N ILE A 191 -17.62 7.63 -35.57
CA ILE A 191 -18.09 8.78 -36.35
C ILE A 191 -19.47 9.15 -35.84
N GLN A 192 -19.58 10.34 -35.21
CA GLN A 192 -20.86 10.84 -34.72
C GLN A 192 -21.85 11.07 -35.84
N GLY A 193 -23.14 10.77 -35.60
CA GLY A 193 -24.19 11.01 -36.58
C GLY A 193 -25.61 10.86 -36.04
N HIS A 194 -26.57 11.06 -36.89
CA HIS A 194 -27.98 10.91 -36.53
C HIS A 194 -28.39 9.44 -36.57
N VAL A 195 -29.08 8.92 -35.56
CA VAL A 195 -29.45 7.50 -35.45
C VAL A 195 -30.31 7.01 -36.63
N ALA A 196 -31.05 7.90 -37.34
CA ALA A 196 -31.82 7.55 -38.51
C ALA A 196 -30.96 7.35 -39.78
N TYR A 197 -29.69 7.77 -39.75
CA TYR A 197 -28.75 7.66 -40.88
C TYR A 197 -27.47 6.93 -40.48
N PRO A 198 -27.58 5.67 -39.99
CA PRO A 198 -26.43 4.93 -39.48
C PRO A 198 -25.32 4.68 -40.51
N HIS A 199 -25.65 4.73 -41.81
CA HIS A 199 -24.68 4.58 -42.90
C HIS A 199 -23.73 5.79 -43.08
N LEU A 200 -24.01 6.92 -42.42
CA LEU A 200 -23.17 8.13 -42.38
C LEU A 200 -22.38 8.26 -41.09
N ALA A 201 -22.49 7.28 -40.19
CA ALA A 201 -21.87 7.30 -38.88
C ALA A 201 -21.17 5.97 -38.57
N GLU A 202 -20.40 5.94 -37.50
CA GLU A 202 -19.79 4.73 -37.00
C GLU A 202 -19.93 4.69 -35.46
N ASN A 203 -20.76 3.77 -34.96
CA ASN A 203 -21.02 3.67 -33.54
C ASN A 203 -19.89 2.91 -32.85
N PRO A 204 -19.04 3.57 -32.03
CA PRO A 204 -17.91 2.93 -31.35
C PRO A 204 -18.37 1.94 -30.27
N VAL A 205 -19.57 2.11 -29.70
CA VAL A 205 -20.14 1.17 -28.73
C VAL A 205 -20.44 -0.17 -29.36
N HIS A 206 -21.06 -0.15 -30.54
CA HIS A 206 -21.39 -1.37 -31.29
C HIS A 206 -20.12 -2.10 -31.78
N LYS A 207 -19.11 -1.34 -32.23
CA LYS A 207 -17.84 -1.92 -32.67
C LYS A 207 -17.04 -2.52 -31.49
N ALA A 208 -17.08 -1.87 -30.33
CA ALA A 208 -16.35 -2.32 -29.14
C ALA A 208 -17.00 -3.55 -28.47
N ALA A 209 -18.30 -3.80 -28.65
CA ALA A 209 -19.00 -4.85 -27.91
C ALA A 209 -18.34 -6.24 -28.01
N PRO A 210 -17.92 -6.74 -29.21
CA PRO A 210 -17.20 -8.01 -29.29
C PRO A 210 -15.85 -8.02 -28.59
N PHE A 211 -15.09 -6.91 -28.68
CA PHE A 211 -13.84 -6.73 -27.96
C PHE A 211 -14.04 -6.75 -26.44
N LEU A 212 -15.01 -6.01 -25.93
CA LEU A 212 -15.32 -5.98 -24.49
C LEU A 212 -15.73 -7.36 -23.96
N THR A 213 -16.46 -8.13 -24.78
CA THR A 213 -16.81 -9.52 -24.46
C THR A 213 -15.55 -10.38 -24.37
N GLU A 214 -14.65 -10.31 -25.36
CA GLU A 214 -13.41 -11.07 -25.35
C GLU A 214 -12.52 -10.66 -24.18
N LEU A 215 -12.36 -9.35 -23.93
CA LEU A 215 -11.53 -8.80 -22.86
C LEU A 215 -11.99 -9.29 -21.47
N THR A 216 -13.30 -9.28 -21.22
CA THR A 216 -13.87 -9.66 -19.90
C THR A 216 -13.89 -11.17 -19.67
N GLN A 217 -13.87 -11.98 -20.75
CA GLN A 217 -13.87 -13.43 -20.66
C GLN A 217 -12.46 -14.05 -20.76
N TYR A 218 -11.45 -13.24 -21.08
CA TYR A 218 -10.10 -13.74 -21.26
C TYR A 218 -9.51 -14.23 -19.93
N GLN A 219 -9.05 -15.49 -19.91
CA GLN A 219 -8.36 -16.06 -18.78
C GLN A 219 -6.86 -15.73 -18.87
N TRP A 220 -6.40 -14.78 -18.07
CA TRP A 220 -5.04 -14.28 -18.06
C TRP A 220 -4.03 -15.32 -17.59
N ASP A 221 -4.38 -16.05 -16.52
CA ASP A 221 -3.62 -17.14 -15.91
C ASP A 221 -4.53 -17.99 -15.02
N LYS A 222 -3.94 -18.90 -14.25
CA LYS A 222 -4.65 -19.75 -13.28
C LYS A 222 -4.27 -19.43 -11.83
N GLY A 223 -3.47 -18.38 -11.64
CA GLY A 223 -2.81 -18.13 -10.36
C GLY A 223 -1.74 -19.17 -10.06
N ASN A 224 -1.24 -19.16 -8.82
CA ASN A 224 -0.28 -20.13 -8.32
C ASN A 224 -0.49 -20.37 -6.83
N GLU A 225 0.44 -21.08 -6.16
CA GLU A 225 0.37 -21.39 -4.73
C GLU A 225 0.15 -20.14 -3.85
N PHE A 226 0.67 -18.98 -4.26
CA PHE A 226 0.67 -17.74 -3.45
C PHE A 226 -0.34 -16.70 -3.93
N PHE A 227 -0.78 -16.77 -5.18
CA PHE A 227 -1.63 -15.77 -5.79
C PHE A 227 -2.90 -16.35 -6.40
N PRO A 228 -4.05 -15.70 -6.20
CA PRO A 228 -5.24 -16.00 -6.99
C PRO A 228 -4.99 -15.64 -8.47
N PRO A 229 -5.80 -16.16 -9.40
CA PRO A 229 -5.75 -15.79 -10.81
C PRO A 229 -5.86 -14.27 -11.02
N THR A 230 -5.17 -13.78 -12.06
CA THR A 230 -5.31 -12.40 -12.51
C THR A 230 -6.76 -12.08 -12.87
N SER A 231 -7.25 -10.96 -12.36
CA SER A 231 -8.62 -10.51 -12.58
C SER A 231 -8.67 -9.17 -13.29
N LEU A 232 -9.66 -8.98 -14.17
CA LEU A 232 -9.95 -7.72 -14.85
C LEU A 232 -11.34 -7.24 -14.47
N GLN A 233 -11.46 -5.92 -14.21
CA GLN A 233 -12.73 -5.24 -14.02
C GLN A 233 -12.80 -3.98 -14.87
N ILE A 234 -13.91 -3.76 -15.57
CA ILE A 234 -14.23 -2.48 -16.18
C ILE A 234 -14.80 -1.60 -15.07
N ALA A 235 -14.12 -0.50 -14.77
CA ALA A 235 -14.48 0.40 -13.69
C ALA A 235 -15.39 1.55 -14.18
N ASN A 236 -15.14 2.04 -15.40
CA ASN A 236 -15.92 3.12 -15.99
C ASN A 236 -16.15 2.86 -17.49
N ILE A 237 -17.33 3.24 -17.97
CA ILE A 237 -17.66 3.25 -19.38
C ILE A 237 -18.52 4.48 -19.68
N GLN A 238 -18.13 5.26 -20.68
CA GLN A 238 -18.81 6.50 -21.03
C GLN A 238 -18.90 6.66 -22.55
N ALA A 239 -20.10 6.98 -23.05
CA ALA A 239 -20.35 7.29 -24.44
C ALA A 239 -21.59 8.18 -24.57
N GLY A 240 -21.66 8.93 -25.68
CA GLY A 240 -22.84 9.71 -26.06
C GLY A 240 -22.92 11.08 -25.42
N THR A 241 -23.90 11.85 -25.87
CA THR A 241 -24.13 13.25 -25.51
C THR A 241 -25.35 13.45 -24.60
N GLY A 242 -26.00 12.34 -24.18
CA GLY A 242 -27.29 12.38 -23.45
C GLY A 242 -28.51 12.51 -24.37
N SER A 243 -28.31 12.70 -25.68
CA SER A 243 -29.41 12.78 -26.67
C SER A 243 -29.74 11.39 -27.26
N ASN A 244 -31.02 11.07 -27.34
CA ASN A 244 -31.50 9.78 -27.81
C ASN A 244 -31.42 9.59 -29.35
N ASN A 245 -31.12 10.64 -30.09
CA ASN A 245 -31.05 10.64 -31.56
C ASN A 245 -29.64 10.85 -32.13
N VAL A 246 -28.61 10.79 -31.29
CA VAL A 246 -27.21 10.97 -31.68
C VAL A 246 -26.41 9.66 -31.45
N ILE A 247 -25.78 9.16 -32.53
CA ILE A 247 -24.75 8.12 -32.43
C ILE A 247 -23.49 8.76 -31.88
N PRO A 248 -22.86 8.22 -30.80
CA PRO A 248 -21.64 8.79 -30.23
C PRO A 248 -20.45 8.75 -31.18
N GLY A 249 -19.55 9.73 -31.08
CA GLY A 249 -18.30 9.76 -31.84
C GLY A 249 -17.14 9.08 -31.13
N GLU A 250 -17.26 8.83 -29.81
CA GLU A 250 -16.24 8.22 -28.99
C GLU A 250 -16.85 7.35 -27.89
N LEU A 251 -16.13 6.29 -27.53
CA LEU A 251 -16.38 5.47 -26.36
C LEU A 251 -15.12 5.49 -25.47
N TYR A 252 -15.28 5.89 -24.21
CA TYR A 252 -14.25 5.74 -23.16
C TYR A 252 -14.53 4.50 -22.33
N VAL A 253 -13.49 3.70 -22.08
CA VAL A 253 -13.52 2.52 -21.20
C VAL A 253 -12.32 2.54 -20.30
N GLN A 254 -12.55 2.56 -18.99
CA GLN A 254 -11.49 2.37 -18.00
C GLN A 254 -11.61 0.98 -17.40
N PHE A 255 -10.54 0.22 -17.46
CA PHE A 255 -10.46 -1.10 -16.85
C PHE A 255 -9.18 -1.25 -16.04
N ASN A 256 -9.23 -2.04 -14.97
CA ASN A 256 -8.10 -2.34 -14.11
C ASN A 256 -7.87 -3.85 -14.03
N LEU A 257 -6.60 -4.25 -14.10
CA LEU A 257 -6.18 -5.62 -13.81
C LEU A 257 -5.43 -5.66 -12.47
N ARG A 258 -5.82 -6.64 -11.64
CA ARG A 258 -5.03 -7.09 -10.50
C ARG A 258 -4.37 -8.39 -10.89
N TYR A 259 -3.05 -8.37 -11.09
CA TYR A 259 -2.32 -9.47 -11.71
C TYR A 259 -1.28 -10.09 -10.80
N CYS A 260 -1.07 -11.40 -10.98
CA CYS A 260 -0.10 -12.19 -10.21
C CYS A 260 1.25 -12.26 -10.92
N THR A 261 2.17 -13.04 -10.38
CA THR A 261 3.53 -13.21 -10.93
C THR A 261 3.61 -14.06 -12.19
N GLU A 262 2.48 -14.66 -12.65
CA GLU A 262 2.43 -15.49 -13.86
C GLU A 262 2.37 -14.65 -15.15
N VAL A 263 1.98 -13.38 -15.04
CA VAL A 263 1.93 -12.44 -16.15
C VAL A 263 2.66 -11.13 -15.80
N THR A 264 3.16 -10.44 -16.82
CA THR A 264 3.77 -9.12 -16.66
C THR A 264 2.86 -8.04 -17.24
N ASP A 265 3.09 -6.79 -16.84
CA ASP A 265 2.39 -5.64 -17.43
C ASP A 265 2.59 -5.53 -18.94
N GLU A 266 3.76 -5.93 -19.46
CA GLU A 266 4.03 -5.98 -20.90
C GLU A 266 3.20 -7.06 -21.61
N ILE A 267 3.07 -8.27 -21.03
CA ILE A 267 2.20 -9.33 -21.57
C ILE A 267 0.76 -8.84 -21.61
N ILE A 268 0.28 -8.17 -20.57
CA ILE A 268 -1.06 -7.60 -20.48
C ILE A 268 -1.28 -6.57 -21.60
N LYS A 269 -0.38 -5.59 -21.73
CA LYS A 269 -0.45 -4.54 -22.74
C LYS A 269 -0.48 -5.12 -24.16
N ASN A 270 0.42 -6.05 -24.45
CA ASN A 270 0.53 -6.70 -25.74
C ASN A 270 -0.75 -7.49 -26.08
N LYS A 271 -1.30 -8.22 -25.11
CA LYS A 271 -2.52 -8.99 -25.32
C LYS A 271 -3.74 -8.12 -25.60
N VAL A 272 -3.89 -7.01 -24.88
CA VAL A 272 -4.95 -6.03 -25.16
C VAL A 272 -4.77 -5.41 -26.54
N ALA A 273 -3.54 -5.07 -26.94
CA ALA A 273 -3.25 -4.53 -28.26
C ALA A 273 -3.61 -5.54 -29.38
N GLU A 274 -3.27 -6.83 -29.21
CA GLU A 274 -3.69 -7.89 -30.13
C GLU A 274 -5.22 -7.97 -30.29
N MET A 275 -5.96 -7.90 -29.18
CA MET A 275 -7.42 -7.92 -29.19
C MET A 275 -7.99 -6.70 -29.91
N LEU A 276 -7.48 -5.51 -29.62
CA LEU A 276 -7.89 -4.26 -30.28
C LEU A 276 -7.66 -4.30 -31.79
N GLN A 277 -6.50 -4.81 -32.23
CA GLN A 277 -6.15 -5.00 -33.62
C GLN A 277 -7.06 -6.04 -34.28
N LYS A 278 -7.32 -7.19 -33.65
CA LYS A 278 -8.21 -8.25 -34.15
C LYS A 278 -9.61 -7.74 -34.43
N HIS A 279 -10.13 -6.84 -33.59
CA HIS A 279 -11.46 -6.24 -33.78
C HIS A 279 -11.46 -4.99 -34.67
N GLY A 280 -10.30 -4.58 -35.20
CA GLY A 280 -10.17 -3.45 -36.12
C GLY A 280 -10.61 -2.12 -35.52
N LEU A 281 -10.37 -1.91 -34.22
CA LEU A 281 -10.78 -0.72 -33.50
C LEU A 281 -9.78 0.42 -33.70
N ASN A 282 -10.26 1.58 -34.13
CA ASN A 282 -9.48 2.82 -34.08
C ASN A 282 -9.48 3.33 -32.65
N HIS A 283 -8.31 3.33 -32.02
CA HIS A 283 -8.22 3.56 -30.58
C HIS A 283 -6.95 4.31 -30.15
N HIS A 284 -7.03 4.87 -28.95
CA HIS A 284 -5.89 5.30 -28.14
C HIS A 284 -6.04 4.69 -26.75
N ILE A 285 -4.95 4.27 -26.11
CA ILE A 285 -4.94 3.73 -24.77
C ILE A 285 -3.78 4.30 -23.96
N ASP A 286 -4.09 4.87 -22.80
CA ASP A 286 -3.13 5.33 -21.81
C ASP A 286 -3.07 4.31 -20.68
N TRP A 287 -1.84 3.86 -20.34
CA TRP A 287 -1.61 2.90 -19.30
C TRP A 287 -1.07 3.57 -18.04
N ASN A 288 -1.67 3.24 -16.91
CA ASN A 288 -1.17 3.61 -15.58
C ASN A 288 -0.80 2.33 -14.80
N LEU A 289 0.49 2.12 -14.58
CA LEU A 289 1.04 1.03 -13.78
C LEU A 289 1.20 1.51 -12.33
N SER A 290 0.29 1.11 -11.45
CA SER A 290 0.37 1.44 -10.01
C SER A 290 1.43 0.64 -9.29
N GLY A 291 1.71 -0.60 -9.73
CA GLY A 291 2.78 -1.42 -9.17
C GLY A 291 2.89 -2.79 -9.82
N LYS A 292 4.10 -3.36 -9.77
CA LYS A 292 4.36 -4.74 -10.17
C LYS A 292 4.05 -5.70 -9.02
N PRO A 293 3.69 -6.97 -9.31
CA PRO A 293 3.53 -7.96 -8.25
C PRO A 293 4.88 -8.28 -7.61
N PHE A 294 4.88 -8.55 -6.31
CA PHE A 294 6.04 -9.08 -5.62
C PHE A 294 5.65 -10.22 -4.68
N LEU A 295 6.63 -11.06 -4.35
CA LEU A 295 6.47 -12.16 -3.41
C LEU A 295 7.75 -12.33 -2.60
N THR A 296 7.64 -12.27 -1.30
CA THR A 296 8.66 -12.73 -0.36
C THR A 296 8.37 -14.19 -0.04
N LYS A 297 9.28 -15.07 -0.44
CA LYS A 297 9.18 -16.49 -0.11
C LYS A 297 9.34 -16.72 1.39
N PRO A 298 8.87 -17.86 1.95
CA PRO A 298 9.04 -18.20 3.36
C PRO A 298 10.50 -18.43 3.74
N ASN A 299 11.28 -17.36 3.81
CA ASN A 299 12.69 -17.33 4.20
C ASN A 299 12.85 -16.70 5.59
N LYS A 300 13.96 -16.03 5.86
CA LYS A 300 14.36 -15.57 7.19
C LYS A 300 13.39 -14.56 7.77
N LEU A 301 12.95 -13.53 7.00
CA LEU A 301 12.02 -12.53 7.50
C LEU A 301 10.64 -13.12 7.80
N VAL A 302 10.07 -13.87 6.85
CA VAL A 302 8.75 -14.51 7.05
C VAL A 302 8.79 -15.42 8.26
N LYS A 303 9.87 -16.22 8.41
CA LYS A 303 10.05 -17.09 9.58
C LYS A 303 10.13 -16.28 10.87
N ALA A 304 10.92 -15.23 10.91
CA ALA A 304 11.06 -14.37 12.10
C ALA A 304 9.72 -13.77 12.54
N VAL A 305 8.88 -13.36 11.58
CA VAL A 305 7.54 -12.81 11.86
C VAL A 305 6.59 -13.90 12.36
N VAL A 306 6.56 -15.07 11.71
CA VAL A 306 5.71 -16.20 12.13
C VAL A 306 6.09 -16.66 13.53
N ASP A 307 7.38 -16.89 13.80
CA ASP A 307 7.87 -17.32 15.11
C ASP A 307 7.51 -16.28 16.20
N SER A 308 7.59 -14.97 15.87
CA SER A 308 7.22 -13.89 16.80
C SER A 308 5.73 -13.89 17.12
N LEU A 309 4.87 -14.09 16.12
CA LEU A 309 3.42 -14.17 16.32
C LEU A 309 3.04 -15.43 17.12
N GLU A 310 3.66 -16.57 16.85
CA GLU A 310 3.45 -17.79 17.61
C GLU A 310 3.87 -17.62 19.08
N GLN A 311 4.99 -16.97 19.34
CA GLN A 311 5.51 -16.74 20.69
C GLN A 311 4.68 -15.73 21.48
N ILE A 312 4.26 -14.61 20.88
CA ILE A 312 3.62 -13.48 21.57
C ILE A 312 2.09 -13.61 21.55
N VAL A 313 1.52 -13.97 20.41
CA VAL A 313 0.05 -14.02 20.20
C VAL A 313 -0.49 -15.45 20.34
N GLY A 314 0.35 -16.46 20.10
CA GLY A 314 -0.04 -17.87 20.15
C GLY A 314 -0.75 -18.36 18.89
N ILE A 315 -0.57 -17.70 17.75
CA ILE A 315 -1.21 -18.06 16.48
C ILE A 315 -0.19 -18.23 15.36
N THR A 316 -0.46 -19.15 14.42
CA THR A 316 0.26 -19.26 13.16
C THR A 316 -0.49 -18.46 12.10
N PRO A 317 0.08 -17.38 11.52
CA PRO A 317 -0.60 -16.54 10.55
C PRO A 317 -0.81 -17.25 9.21
N LYS A 318 -1.89 -16.86 8.51
CA LYS A 318 -2.00 -17.14 7.08
C LYS A 318 -1.12 -16.18 6.31
N LEU A 319 -0.25 -16.69 5.45
CA LEU A 319 0.45 -15.89 4.45
C LEU A 319 -0.51 -15.59 3.29
N ASP A 320 -0.60 -14.32 2.88
CA ASP A 320 -1.58 -13.90 1.89
C ASP A 320 -1.03 -12.76 1.01
N THR A 321 -1.49 -12.72 -0.24
CA THR A 321 -1.08 -11.71 -1.24
C THR A 321 -2.24 -10.85 -1.73
N GLY A 322 -3.42 -11.03 -1.16
CA GLY A 322 -4.64 -10.32 -1.52
C GLY A 322 -4.71 -8.90 -0.97
N GLY A 323 -5.75 -8.17 -1.37
CA GLY A 323 -6.01 -6.80 -0.93
C GLY A 323 -5.52 -5.72 -1.88
N GLY A 324 -5.38 -4.50 -1.37
CA GLY A 324 -4.88 -3.32 -2.07
C GLY A 324 -3.39 -3.41 -2.41
N THR A 325 -2.80 -2.32 -2.82
CA THR A 325 -1.34 -2.17 -2.92
C THR A 325 -0.84 -1.40 -1.70
N SER A 326 0.48 -1.40 -1.48
CA SER A 326 1.15 -0.63 -0.43
C SER A 326 2.55 -0.25 -0.93
N ASP A 327 3.26 0.58 -0.19
CA ASP A 327 4.63 0.98 -0.51
C ASP A 327 5.64 -0.17 -0.46
N ALA A 328 5.28 -1.31 0.12
CA ALA A 328 6.04 -2.56 0.04
C ALA A 328 6.45 -2.92 -1.40
N ARG A 329 5.59 -2.59 -2.40
CA ARG A 329 5.86 -2.81 -3.83
C ARG A 329 7.11 -2.11 -4.35
N PHE A 330 7.44 -0.94 -3.81
CA PHE A 330 8.63 -0.18 -4.20
C PHE A 330 9.88 -0.73 -3.51
N ILE A 331 9.77 -1.03 -2.21
CA ILE A 331 10.88 -1.56 -1.40
C ILE A 331 11.29 -2.94 -1.91
N ALA A 332 10.35 -3.77 -2.33
CA ALA A 332 10.62 -5.10 -2.90
C ALA A 332 11.52 -5.05 -4.16
N LEU A 333 11.54 -3.91 -4.90
CA LEU A 333 12.43 -3.73 -6.06
C LEU A 333 13.92 -3.70 -5.67
N MET A 334 14.24 -3.43 -4.40
CA MET A 334 15.61 -3.46 -3.89
C MET A 334 16.16 -4.89 -3.75
N GLY A 335 15.33 -5.92 -3.89
CA GLY A 335 15.70 -7.32 -3.83
C GLY A 335 15.76 -7.93 -2.43
N GLY A 336 15.43 -7.17 -1.38
CA GLY A 336 15.29 -7.68 -0.02
C GLY A 336 13.96 -8.39 0.23
N GLU A 337 13.82 -9.00 1.39
CA GLU A 337 12.57 -9.60 1.85
C GLU A 337 11.66 -8.51 2.44
N VAL A 338 10.39 -8.48 2.02
CA VAL A 338 9.40 -7.49 2.50
C VAL A 338 8.15 -8.22 2.94
N VAL A 339 7.64 -7.90 4.12
CA VAL A 339 6.35 -8.39 4.62
C VAL A 339 5.55 -7.24 5.22
N GLU A 340 4.24 -7.41 5.30
CA GLU A 340 3.36 -6.44 5.95
C GLU A 340 2.63 -7.12 7.10
N LEU A 341 2.68 -6.47 8.25
CA LEU A 341 1.95 -6.86 9.45
C LEU A 341 1.52 -5.60 10.19
N GLY A 342 0.25 -5.51 10.50
CA GLY A 342 -0.34 -4.42 11.26
C GLY A 342 -1.69 -4.80 11.87
N PRO A 343 -2.44 -3.83 12.40
CA PRO A 343 -3.69 -4.06 13.09
C PRO A 343 -4.80 -4.54 12.13
N LEU A 344 -6.01 -4.66 12.69
CA LEU A 344 -7.20 -5.06 11.92
C LEU A 344 -7.57 -3.98 10.90
N ASN A 345 -7.88 -4.40 9.67
CA ASN A 345 -8.23 -3.53 8.55
C ASN A 345 -9.73 -3.18 8.44
N THR A 346 -10.54 -3.55 9.42
CA THR A 346 -12.00 -3.47 9.33
C THR A 346 -12.55 -2.06 9.27
N THR A 347 -11.81 -1.06 9.78
CA THR A 347 -12.24 0.35 9.91
C THR A 347 -11.47 1.32 9.05
N ILE A 348 -10.43 0.87 8.33
CA ILE A 348 -9.60 1.75 7.49
C ILE A 348 -10.45 2.50 6.44
N HIS A 349 -10.10 3.76 6.15
CA HIS A 349 -10.77 4.65 5.20
C HIS A 349 -12.26 4.94 5.51
N LYS A 350 -12.78 4.42 6.62
CA LYS A 350 -14.17 4.64 7.05
C LYS A 350 -14.27 5.80 8.04
N VAL A 351 -15.49 6.30 8.18
CA VAL A 351 -15.89 7.12 9.34
C VAL A 351 -15.75 6.27 10.61
N ASN A 352 -15.31 6.88 11.71
CA ASN A 352 -15.04 6.20 12.99
C ASN A 352 -13.93 5.15 12.89
N GLU A 353 -12.90 5.39 12.08
CA GLU A 353 -11.69 4.57 12.09
C GLU A 353 -11.15 4.44 13.52
N CYS A 354 -10.74 3.23 13.88
CA CYS A 354 -10.30 2.94 15.23
C CYS A 354 -9.41 1.69 15.29
N VAL A 355 -8.69 1.54 16.40
CA VAL A 355 -7.82 0.40 16.67
C VAL A 355 -7.87 0.02 18.15
N SER A 356 -7.71 -1.26 18.48
CA SER A 356 -7.55 -1.72 19.88
C SER A 356 -6.20 -1.26 20.42
N VAL A 357 -6.21 -0.65 21.60
CA VAL A 357 -4.99 -0.28 22.33
C VAL A 357 -4.19 -1.53 22.72
N HIS A 358 -4.88 -2.60 23.09
CA HIS A 358 -4.26 -3.88 23.38
C HIS A 358 -3.52 -4.43 22.15
N ASP A 359 -4.14 -4.38 20.99
CA ASP A 359 -3.53 -4.85 19.74
C ASP A 359 -2.28 -4.05 19.37
N LEU A 360 -2.29 -2.71 19.55
CA LEU A 360 -1.11 -1.89 19.29
C LEU A 360 0.06 -2.25 20.22
N VAL A 361 -0.23 -2.52 21.49
CA VAL A 361 0.82 -2.92 22.46
C VAL A 361 1.38 -4.28 22.08
N THR A 362 0.51 -5.25 21.81
CA THR A 362 0.91 -6.60 21.41
C THR A 362 1.69 -6.58 20.07
N LEU A 363 1.29 -5.73 19.14
CA LEU A 363 2.00 -5.52 17.89
C LEU A 363 3.42 -4.99 18.12
N GLY A 364 3.59 -4.06 19.08
CA GLY A 364 4.91 -3.58 19.51
C GLY A 364 5.79 -4.69 20.09
N GLU A 365 5.21 -5.61 20.86
CA GLU A 365 5.91 -6.79 21.38
C GLU A 365 6.32 -7.75 20.26
N VAL A 366 5.46 -7.95 19.26
CA VAL A 366 5.76 -8.77 18.08
C VAL A 366 6.91 -8.15 17.26
N TYR A 367 6.88 -6.84 17.00
CA TYR A 367 7.96 -6.14 16.30
C TYR A 367 9.29 -6.20 17.04
N ASN A 368 9.26 -6.06 18.37
CA ASN A 368 10.45 -6.21 19.20
C ASN A 368 11.03 -7.64 19.09
N GLN A 369 10.19 -8.67 19.22
CA GLN A 369 10.60 -10.05 19.10
C GLN A 369 11.14 -10.38 17.69
N MET A 370 10.57 -9.78 16.65
CA MET A 370 11.07 -9.90 15.27
C MET A 370 12.50 -9.33 15.15
N LEU A 371 12.80 -8.18 15.76
CA LEU A 371 14.17 -7.64 15.79
C LEU A 371 15.13 -8.60 16.49
N VAL A 372 14.75 -9.20 17.63
CA VAL A 372 15.54 -10.26 18.28
C VAL A 372 15.82 -11.41 17.33
N ASN A 373 14.80 -11.93 16.66
CA ASN A 373 14.92 -13.07 15.75
C ASN A 373 15.77 -12.78 14.48
N LEU A 374 15.92 -11.51 14.09
CA LEU A 374 16.68 -11.10 12.91
C LEU A 374 18.11 -10.65 13.19
N LEU A 375 18.38 -10.05 14.38
CA LEU A 375 19.63 -9.36 14.68
C LEU A 375 20.50 -10.08 15.71
N ASP A 376 19.97 -10.98 16.53
CA ASP A 376 20.71 -11.83 17.45
C ASP A 376 21.23 -13.10 16.75
#